data_ff385a902bba44f7fe919497dbd93a73
#
_entry.id   ff385a902bba44f7fe919497dbd93a73
#
_cell.length_a   1.000
_cell.length_b   1.000
_cell.length_c   1.000
_cell.angle_alpha   90.00
_cell.angle_beta   90.00
_cell.angle_gamma   90.00
#
_symmetry.space_group_name_H-M   'P 1'
#
loop_
_entity.id
_entity.type
_entity.pdbx_description
1 polymer ?
#
loop_
_entity_poly.entity_id
_entity_poly.type
_entity_poly.pdbx_seq_one_letter_code
_entity_poly.pdbx_strand_id
1 'polypeptide(L)'
;PQSGTVTLGTKLQTAYFDQQRSQLDDALTIRESVGEGSDTVSVAGRERHVVGYLGDFLFPASQLNQPVASLSGGEKNRLLMAKLFAQPANLLVLDEPTNDLDVETLELLEELLMDFSGTLLLVSHDRVFLDAVVTSTIVFEPDGGLREYVGGYSDWQRQTKALQPKVETPRVRKTRDRASSSARKLGFKEQRELAGLPDQIEALEATQAELQARVSDSEFYQQAADDIQAGLEALSEVSAAIEQAYQRWEVLSERDANS
;
A
#
# COMPACT_ATOMS: atom_id res chain seq x y z
N PRO A 1 -12.64 -17.30 12.55
CA PRO A 1 -13.72 -16.30 12.60
C PRO A 1 -14.42 -16.34 13.96
N GLN A 2 -14.90 -15.21 14.44
CA GLN A 2 -15.68 -15.13 15.70
C GLN A 2 -17.07 -15.76 15.54
N SER A 3 -17.56 -15.78 14.30
CA SER A 3 -18.81 -16.45 13.90
C SER A 3 -18.75 -16.82 12.42
N GLY A 4 -19.54 -17.79 11.99
CA GLY A 4 -19.56 -18.28 10.61
C GLY A 4 -18.53 -19.40 10.35
N THR A 5 -18.45 -19.85 9.10
CA THR A 5 -17.56 -20.93 8.64
C THR A 5 -16.69 -20.45 7.49
N VAL A 6 -15.41 -20.85 7.52
CA VAL A 6 -14.48 -20.66 6.40
C VAL A 6 -14.31 -22.02 5.71
N THR A 7 -14.60 -22.09 4.43
CA THR A 7 -14.41 -23.30 3.63
C THR A 7 -13.25 -23.04 2.66
N LEU A 8 -12.18 -23.81 2.80
CA LEU A 8 -11.05 -23.75 1.88
C LEU A 8 -11.33 -24.66 0.68
N GLY A 9 -10.92 -24.19 -0.51
CA GLY A 9 -11.02 -24.98 -1.74
C GLY A 9 -10.10 -26.21 -1.71
N THR A 10 -10.34 -27.15 -2.61
CA THR A 10 -9.50 -28.33 -2.80
C THR A 10 -8.22 -27.96 -3.56
N LYS A 11 -7.09 -28.60 -3.22
CA LYS A 11 -5.77 -28.40 -3.84
C LYS A 11 -5.22 -26.98 -3.70
N LEU A 12 -5.58 -26.30 -2.61
CA LEU A 12 -5.04 -24.98 -2.31
C LEU A 12 -3.56 -25.10 -1.92
N GLN A 13 -2.71 -24.38 -2.63
CA GLN A 13 -1.29 -24.20 -2.34
C GLN A 13 -1.08 -22.73 -1.99
N THR A 14 -0.97 -22.43 -0.71
CA THR A 14 -0.85 -21.06 -0.23
C THR A 14 0.60 -20.73 0.02
N ALA A 15 1.09 -19.63 -0.58
CA ALA A 15 2.32 -18.98 -0.20
C ALA A 15 1.97 -17.68 0.55
N TYR A 16 2.68 -17.46 1.65
CA TYR A 16 2.46 -16.31 2.52
C TYR A 16 3.74 -15.50 2.66
N PHE A 17 3.64 -14.21 2.38
CA PHE A 17 4.71 -13.25 2.61
C PHE A 17 4.44 -12.53 3.91
N ASP A 18 5.22 -12.85 4.93
CA ASP A 18 5.21 -12.17 6.22
C ASP A 18 6.42 -11.22 6.30
N GLN A 19 6.19 -10.04 6.79
CA GLN A 19 7.21 -9.02 7.07
C GLN A 19 8.28 -9.49 8.08
N GLN A 20 8.00 -10.54 8.85
CA GLN A 20 8.98 -11.18 9.72
C GLN A 20 9.97 -11.98 8.89
N ARG A 21 11.15 -11.41 8.63
CA ARG A 21 12.30 -11.98 7.90
C ARG A 21 12.80 -13.34 8.43
N SER A 22 12.05 -13.98 9.30
CA SER A 22 12.34 -15.30 9.92
C SER A 22 12.39 -16.46 8.92
N GLN A 23 12.01 -16.24 7.66
CA GLN A 23 12.01 -17.26 6.61
C GLN A 23 13.38 -17.45 5.92
N LEU A 24 14.35 -16.58 6.21
CA LEU A 24 15.72 -16.70 5.67
C LEU A 24 16.66 -17.26 6.74
N ASP A 25 17.46 -18.25 6.35
CA ASP A 25 18.56 -18.75 7.16
C ASP A 25 19.82 -17.97 6.81
N ASP A 26 20.33 -17.19 7.74
CA ASP A 26 21.51 -16.35 7.59
C ASP A 26 22.79 -17.15 7.31
N ALA A 27 22.82 -18.47 7.62
CA ALA A 27 23.97 -19.34 7.39
C ALA A 27 24.05 -19.88 5.97
N LEU A 28 22.94 -19.89 5.23
CA LEU A 28 22.91 -20.34 3.84
C LEU A 28 23.47 -19.26 2.89
N THR A 29 23.93 -19.71 1.72
CA THR A 29 24.20 -18.80 0.62
C THR A 29 22.90 -18.36 -0.07
N ILE A 30 22.96 -17.24 -0.82
CA ILE A 30 21.82 -16.74 -1.61
C ILE A 30 21.27 -17.84 -2.51
N ARG A 31 22.16 -18.58 -3.20
CA ARG A 31 21.80 -19.69 -4.09
C ARG A 31 21.10 -20.83 -3.35
N GLU A 32 21.66 -21.26 -2.22
CA GLU A 32 21.09 -22.35 -1.40
C GLU A 32 19.73 -21.99 -0.81
N SER A 33 19.52 -20.72 -0.47
CA SER A 33 18.27 -20.21 0.10
C SER A 33 17.06 -20.39 -0.82
N VAL A 34 17.27 -20.36 -2.14
CA VAL A 34 16.22 -20.48 -3.16
C VAL A 34 16.24 -21.86 -3.82
N GLY A 35 17.45 -22.40 -4.10
CA GLY A 35 17.58 -23.68 -4.80
C GLY A 35 17.43 -24.91 -3.91
N GLU A 36 17.40 -24.76 -2.58
CA GLU A 36 17.34 -25.88 -1.61
C GLU A 36 18.38 -26.99 -1.91
N GLY A 37 19.56 -26.57 -2.37
CA GLY A 37 20.66 -27.48 -2.78
C GLY A 37 20.58 -27.97 -4.22
N SER A 38 19.56 -27.58 -5.00
CA SER A 38 19.46 -27.84 -6.44
C SER A 38 20.01 -26.66 -7.26
N ASP A 39 20.48 -26.96 -8.48
CA ASP A 39 20.85 -25.95 -9.47
C ASP A 39 19.64 -25.40 -10.25
N THR A 40 18.46 -25.99 -10.06
CA THR A 40 17.23 -25.61 -10.72
C THR A 40 16.12 -25.30 -9.72
N VAL A 41 15.25 -24.38 -10.10
CA VAL A 41 14.01 -24.00 -9.37
C VAL A 41 12.82 -24.18 -10.31
N SER A 42 11.70 -24.61 -9.75
CA SER A 42 10.45 -24.76 -10.52
C SER A 42 9.61 -23.52 -10.35
N VAL A 43 9.47 -22.71 -11.39
CA VAL A 43 8.67 -21.48 -11.39
C VAL A 43 7.51 -21.65 -12.37
N ALA A 44 6.28 -21.52 -11.88
CA ALA A 44 5.06 -21.70 -12.69
C ALA A 44 5.06 -23.02 -13.50
N GLY A 45 5.59 -24.11 -12.91
CA GLY A 45 5.68 -25.44 -13.55
C GLY A 45 6.79 -25.57 -14.60
N ARG A 46 7.72 -24.61 -14.70
CA ARG A 46 8.89 -24.66 -15.58
C ARG A 46 10.16 -24.69 -14.76
N GLU A 47 11.07 -25.60 -15.11
CA GLU A 47 12.39 -25.61 -14.50
C GLU A 47 13.26 -24.50 -15.07
N ARG A 48 13.89 -23.72 -14.20
CA ARG A 48 14.85 -22.66 -14.52
C ARG A 48 16.13 -22.86 -13.72
N HIS A 49 17.26 -22.53 -14.30
CA HIS A 49 18.52 -22.52 -13.56
C HIS A 49 18.51 -21.41 -12.50
N VAL A 50 18.88 -21.74 -11.25
CA VAL A 50 18.80 -20.85 -10.10
C VAL A 50 19.57 -19.54 -10.31
N VAL A 51 20.72 -19.56 -11.00
CA VAL A 51 21.51 -18.36 -11.32
C VAL A 51 20.74 -17.39 -12.21
N GLY A 52 20.09 -17.89 -13.27
CA GLY A 52 19.27 -17.06 -14.16
C GLY A 52 18.03 -16.52 -13.44
N TYR A 53 17.40 -17.35 -12.63
CA TYR A 53 16.26 -16.96 -11.82
C TYR A 53 16.58 -15.84 -10.82
N LEU A 54 17.67 -15.98 -10.05
CA LEU A 54 18.12 -14.95 -9.11
C LEU A 54 18.59 -13.67 -9.81
N GLY A 55 19.04 -13.77 -11.06
CA GLY A 55 19.33 -12.61 -11.89
C GLY A 55 18.13 -11.72 -12.14
N ASP A 56 16.93 -12.29 -12.30
CA ASP A 56 15.68 -11.54 -12.44
C ASP A 56 15.33 -10.75 -11.15
N PHE A 57 15.83 -11.20 -9.99
CA PHE A 57 15.72 -10.52 -8.69
C PHE A 57 16.93 -9.62 -8.38
N LEU A 58 17.66 -9.20 -9.41
CA LEU A 58 18.76 -8.25 -9.33
C LEU A 58 19.98 -8.77 -8.52
N PHE A 59 20.17 -10.09 -8.42
CA PHE A 59 21.36 -10.68 -7.84
C PHE A 59 22.39 -11.02 -8.92
N PRO A 60 23.55 -10.34 -8.94
CA PRO A 60 24.61 -10.70 -9.87
C PRO A 60 25.21 -12.05 -9.52
N ALA A 61 25.64 -12.81 -10.53
CA ALA A 61 26.20 -14.15 -10.36
C ALA A 61 27.40 -14.22 -9.38
N SER A 62 28.13 -13.12 -9.23
CA SER A 62 29.27 -13.01 -8.30
C SER A 62 28.86 -12.99 -6.81
N GLN A 63 27.62 -12.62 -6.50
CA GLN A 63 27.09 -12.57 -5.13
C GLN A 63 26.45 -13.88 -4.66
N LEU A 64 26.05 -14.77 -5.55
CA LEU A 64 25.20 -15.92 -5.23
C LEU A 64 25.78 -16.91 -4.22
N ASN A 65 27.09 -16.92 -4.04
CA ASN A 65 27.78 -17.73 -3.05
C ASN A 65 28.05 -16.99 -1.73
N GLN A 66 27.60 -15.74 -1.59
CA GLN A 66 27.72 -15.00 -0.34
C GLN A 66 26.65 -15.49 0.65
N PRO A 67 26.93 -15.44 1.97
CA PRO A 67 25.96 -15.80 2.98
C PRO A 67 24.84 -14.75 3.06
N VAL A 68 23.63 -15.20 3.31
CA VAL A 68 22.44 -14.35 3.49
C VAL A 68 22.66 -13.30 4.59
N ALA A 69 23.45 -13.63 5.62
CA ALA A 69 23.82 -12.70 6.68
C ALA A 69 24.49 -11.40 6.17
N SER A 70 25.17 -11.45 5.02
CA SER A 70 25.88 -10.29 4.44
C SER A 70 24.98 -9.32 3.67
N LEU A 71 23.72 -9.69 3.44
CA LEU A 71 22.77 -8.91 2.65
C LEU A 71 22.22 -7.72 3.43
N SER A 72 22.04 -6.60 2.74
CA SER A 72 21.26 -5.45 3.20
C SER A 72 19.78 -5.82 3.39
N GLY A 73 19.03 -4.94 4.07
CA GLY A 73 17.59 -5.15 4.27
C GLY A 73 16.81 -5.29 2.95
N GLY A 74 17.08 -4.45 1.96
CA GLY A 74 16.46 -4.50 0.63
C GLY A 74 16.81 -5.77 -0.14
N GLU A 75 18.10 -6.19 -0.10
CA GLU A 75 18.53 -7.46 -0.72
C GLU A 75 17.87 -8.68 -0.04
N LYS A 76 17.72 -8.67 1.29
CA LYS A 76 16.99 -9.72 2.01
C LYS A 76 15.52 -9.77 1.57
N ASN A 77 14.87 -8.64 1.34
CA ASN A 77 13.50 -8.59 0.84
C ASN A 77 13.40 -9.16 -0.59
N ARG A 78 14.32 -8.80 -1.49
CA ARG A 78 14.38 -9.40 -2.84
C ARG A 78 14.60 -10.90 -2.80
N LEU A 79 15.45 -11.39 -1.91
CA LEU A 79 15.68 -12.83 -1.73
C LEU A 79 14.45 -13.56 -1.18
N LEU A 80 13.72 -12.94 -0.25
CA LEU A 80 12.44 -13.46 0.24
C LEU A 80 11.41 -13.57 -0.87
N MET A 81 11.30 -12.56 -1.74
CA MET A 81 10.44 -12.62 -2.92
C MET A 81 10.86 -13.74 -3.86
N ALA A 82 12.16 -13.85 -4.18
CA ALA A 82 12.65 -14.92 -5.01
C ALA A 82 12.29 -16.30 -4.43
N LYS A 83 12.43 -16.48 -3.13
CA LYS A 83 12.05 -17.72 -2.45
C LYS A 83 10.53 -17.97 -2.50
N LEU A 84 9.73 -16.93 -2.31
CA LEU A 84 8.28 -17.02 -2.33
C LEU A 84 7.76 -17.43 -3.71
N PHE A 85 8.22 -16.76 -4.77
CA PHE A 85 7.78 -17.03 -6.15
C PHE A 85 8.36 -18.32 -6.75
N ALA A 86 9.39 -18.90 -6.13
CA ALA A 86 9.89 -20.23 -6.46
C ALA A 86 8.99 -21.35 -5.92
N GLN A 87 8.14 -21.08 -4.95
CA GLN A 87 7.23 -22.08 -4.38
C GLN A 87 6.00 -22.28 -5.29
N PRO A 88 5.53 -23.52 -5.44
CA PRO A 88 4.29 -23.77 -6.13
C PRO A 88 3.13 -23.20 -5.34
N ALA A 89 2.48 -22.15 -5.83
CA ALA A 89 1.36 -21.52 -5.17
C ALA A 89 0.25 -21.21 -6.17
N ASN A 90 -1.00 -21.35 -5.74
CA ASN A 90 -2.18 -20.87 -6.44
C ASN A 90 -2.99 -19.86 -5.63
N LEU A 91 -2.56 -19.62 -4.37
CA LEU A 91 -3.02 -18.53 -3.53
C LEU A 91 -1.79 -17.85 -2.92
N LEU A 92 -1.65 -16.56 -3.19
CA LEU A 92 -0.60 -15.73 -2.63
C LEU A 92 -1.22 -14.75 -1.66
N VAL A 93 -0.70 -14.70 -0.44
CA VAL A 93 -1.14 -13.77 0.60
C VAL A 93 0.02 -12.86 0.94
N LEU A 94 -0.14 -11.56 0.74
CA LEU A 94 0.85 -10.53 1.00
C LEU A 94 0.29 -9.54 2.02
N ASP A 95 1.01 -9.36 3.11
CA ASP A 95 0.68 -8.41 4.16
C ASP A 95 1.73 -7.30 4.19
N GLU A 96 1.33 -6.08 3.79
CA GLU A 96 2.18 -4.90 3.67
C GLU A 96 3.53 -5.16 2.94
N PRO A 97 3.50 -5.76 1.73
CA PRO A 97 4.73 -6.17 1.06
C PRO A 97 5.58 -4.99 0.56
N THR A 98 5.00 -3.79 0.48
CA THR A 98 5.66 -2.56 -0.01
C THR A 98 6.53 -1.89 1.05
N ASN A 99 6.39 -2.25 2.32
CA ASN A 99 7.16 -1.67 3.40
C ASN A 99 8.66 -1.98 3.24
N ASP A 100 9.50 -0.97 3.43
CA ASP A 100 10.97 -1.06 3.34
C ASP A 100 11.50 -1.46 1.94
N LEU A 101 10.70 -1.35 0.87
CA LEU A 101 11.17 -1.59 -0.50
C LEU A 101 11.71 -0.30 -1.13
N ASP A 102 12.81 -0.45 -1.86
CA ASP A 102 13.25 0.56 -2.80
C ASP A 102 12.40 0.52 -4.09
N VAL A 103 12.51 1.58 -4.90
CA VAL A 103 11.68 1.72 -6.12
C VAL A 103 11.89 0.56 -7.09
N GLU A 104 13.13 0.11 -7.28
CA GLU A 104 13.46 -1.00 -8.19
C GLU A 104 12.83 -2.32 -7.71
N THR A 105 12.83 -2.55 -6.40
CA THR A 105 12.22 -3.74 -5.80
C THR A 105 10.69 -3.69 -5.87
N LEU A 106 10.10 -2.50 -5.74
CA LEU A 106 8.66 -2.31 -5.88
C LEU A 106 8.19 -2.59 -7.31
N GLU A 107 8.88 -2.04 -8.33
CA GLU A 107 8.61 -2.32 -9.74
C GLU A 107 8.72 -3.82 -10.05
N LEU A 108 9.75 -4.48 -9.54
CA LEU A 108 9.90 -5.93 -9.69
C LEU A 108 8.72 -6.70 -9.06
N LEU A 109 8.27 -6.28 -7.87
CA LEU A 109 7.12 -6.91 -7.21
C LEU A 109 5.83 -6.73 -8.03
N GLU A 110 5.60 -5.55 -8.58
CA GLU A 110 4.45 -5.29 -9.47
C GLU A 110 4.46 -6.21 -10.68
N GLU A 111 5.59 -6.33 -11.38
CA GLU A 111 5.73 -7.23 -12.54
C GLU A 111 5.45 -8.69 -12.18
N LEU A 112 6.00 -9.18 -11.06
CA LEU A 112 5.80 -10.54 -10.60
C LEU A 112 4.34 -10.84 -10.25
N LEU A 113 3.64 -9.86 -9.66
CA LEU A 113 2.23 -10.00 -9.29
C LEU A 113 1.31 -9.94 -10.51
N MET A 114 1.64 -9.14 -11.51
CA MET A 114 0.89 -9.10 -12.77
C MET A 114 1.00 -10.40 -13.57
N ASP A 115 2.14 -11.09 -13.49
CA ASP A 115 2.37 -12.39 -14.14
C ASP A 115 1.81 -13.57 -13.32
N PHE A 116 1.41 -13.35 -12.07
CA PHE A 116 0.90 -14.40 -11.21
C PHE A 116 -0.50 -14.86 -11.64
N SER A 117 -0.64 -16.12 -12.05
CA SER A 117 -1.89 -16.69 -12.57
C SER A 117 -2.86 -17.19 -11.50
N GLY A 118 -2.50 -17.12 -10.22
CA GLY A 118 -3.31 -17.56 -9.08
C GLY A 118 -4.20 -16.48 -8.50
N THR A 119 -4.71 -16.73 -7.30
CA THR A 119 -5.46 -15.75 -6.51
C THR A 119 -4.49 -14.98 -5.62
N LEU A 120 -4.57 -13.66 -5.66
CA LEU A 120 -3.82 -12.75 -4.80
C LEU A 120 -4.73 -12.18 -3.70
N LEU A 121 -4.31 -12.29 -2.45
CA LEU A 121 -4.85 -11.53 -1.33
C LEU A 121 -3.77 -10.55 -0.86
N LEU A 122 -4.05 -9.27 -1.02
CA LEU A 122 -3.09 -8.19 -0.74
C LEU A 122 -3.66 -7.25 0.32
N VAL A 123 -2.88 -7.01 1.37
CA VAL A 123 -3.10 -5.92 2.31
C VAL A 123 -1.99 -4.90 2.09
N SER A 124 -2.34 -3.66 1.80
CA SER A 124 -1.37 -2.58 1.64
C SER A 124 -1.99 -1.22 1.94
N HIS A 125 -1.16 -0.31 2.45
CA HIS A 125 -1.47 1.10 2.59
C HIS A 125 -1.05 1.93 1.35
N ASP A 126 -0.28 1.34 0.45
CA ASP A 126 0.14 2.00 -0.80
C ASP A 126 -1.00 1.97 -1.83
N ARG A 127 -1.61 3.13 -2.03
CA ARG A 127 -2.76 3.31 -2.93
C ARG A 127 -2.38 3.15 -4.40
N VAL A 128 -1.18 3.58 -4.77
CA VAL A 128 -0.69 3.49 -6.16
C VAL A 128 -0.43 2.04 -6.51
N PHE A 129 0.22 1.32 -5.62
CA PHE A 129 0.46 -0.10 -5.75
C PHE A 129 -0.85 -0.91 -5.84
N LEU A 130 -1.84 -0.61 -4.97
CA LEU A 130 -3.16 -1.24 -5.05
C LEU A 130 -3.83 -0.98 -6.40
N ASP A 131 -3.80 0.25 -6.90
CA ASP A 131 -4.40 0.60 -8.20
C ASP A 131 -3.71 -0.10 -9.37
N ALA A 132 -2.40 -0.39 -9.28
CA ALA A 132 -1.64 -1.08 -10.31
C ALA A 132 -1.90 -2.60 -10.35
N VAL A 133 -2.13 -3.23 -9.19
CA VAL A 133 -2.07 -4.69 -9.06
C VAL A 133 -3.44 -5.34 -8.90
N VAL A 134 -4.38 -4.73 -8.12
CA VAL A 134 -5.60 -5.44 -7.74
C VAL A 134 -6.74 -5.26 -8.74
N THR A 135 -7.56 -6.30 -8.89
CA THR A 135 -8.77 -6.30 -9.72
C THR A 135 -10.04 -6.00 -8.93
N SER A 136 -10.01 -6.18 -7.61
CA SER A 136 -11.10 -5.81 -6.69
C SER A 136 -10.54 -5.44 -5.32
N THR A 137 -11.30 -4.65 -4.57
CA THR A 137 -10.96 -4.17 -3.23
C THR A 137 -12.05 -4.57 -2.25
N ILE A 138 -11.67 -5.20 -1.14
CA ILE A 138 -12.59 -5.53 -0.03
C ILE A 138 -12.41 -4.47 1.05
N VAL A 139 -13.50 -3.81 1.40
CA VAL A 139 -13.53 -2.70 2.36
C VAL A 139 -14.34 -3.09 3.59
N PHE A 140 -13.79 -2.75 4.77
CA PHE A 140 -14.54 -2.79 6.02
C PHE A 140 -15.39 -1.52 6.14
N GLU A 141 -16.70 -1.67 6.06
CA GLU A 141 -17.62 -0.56 6.14
C GLU A 141 -17.84 -0.12 7.60
N PRO A 142 -18.24 1.14 7.85
CA PRO A 142 -18.48 1.65 9.20
C PRO A 142 -19.57 0.89 9.97
N ASP A 143 -20.47 0.20 9.27
CA ASP A 143 -21.51 -0.66 9.86
C ASP A 143 -20.98 -2.03 10.30
N GLY A 144 -19.68 -2.28 10.16
CA GLY A 144 -19.01 -3.55 10.45
C GLY A 144 -19.16 -4.60 9.36
N GLY A 145 -19.80 -4.26 8.23
CA GLY A 145 -19.91 -5.13 7.07
C GLY A 145 -18.62 -5.16 6.23
N LEU A 146 -18.49 -6.21 5.42
CA LEU A 146 -17.47 -6.31 4.37
C LEU A 146 -18.16 -6.11 3.02
N ARG A 147 -17.59 -5.25 2.18
CA ARG A 147 -18.10 -5.03 0.83
C ARG A 147 -16.97 -5.09 -0.18
N GLU A 148 -17.23 -5.80 -1.28
CA GLU A 148 -16.32 -5.87 -2.42
C GLU A 148 -16.67 -4.80 -3.45
N TYR A 149 -15.65 -4.13 -3.96
CA TYR A 149 -15.71 -3.14 -5.03
C TYR A 149 -14.78 -3.58 -6.16
N VAL A 150 -15.25 -3.43 -7.39
CA VAL A 150 -14.46 -3.74 -8.59
C VAL A 150 -13.41 -2.63 -8.80
N GLY A 151 -12.16 -3.03 -9.02
CA GLY A 151 -11.03 -2.13 -9.24
C GLY A 151 -10.20 -1.87 -7.99
N GLY A 152 -9.24 -0.96 -8.12
CA GLY A 152 -8.31 -0.56 -7.07
C GLY A 152 -8.90 0.47 -6.10
N TYR A 153 -8.02 1.10 -5.32
CA TYR A 153 -8.39 2.11 -4.34
C TYR A 153 -9.11 3.32 -4.95
N SER A 154 -8.64 3.82 -6.07
CA SER A 154 -9.23 4.96 -6.79
C SER A 154 -10.63 4.64 -7.33
N ASP A 155 -10.85 3.40 -7.77
CA ASP A 155 -12.15 2.92 -8.24
C ASP A 155 -13.14 2.83 -7.08
N TRP A 156 -12.73 2.27 -5.94
CA TRP A 156 -13.52 2.24 -4.72
C TRP A 156 -13.95 3.66 -4.31
N GLN A 157 -13.01 4.60 -4.27
CA GLN A 157 -13.31 5.98 -3.88
C GLN A 157 -14.34 6.64 -4.82
N ARG A 158 -14.24 6.38 -6.13
CA ARG A 158 -15.22 6.88 -7.13
C ARG A 158 -16.60 6.27 -6.93
N GLN A 159 -16.66 4.95 -6.70
CA GLN A 159 -17.91 4.22 -6.49
C GLN A 159 -18.62 4.67 -5.20
N THR A 160 -17.87 4.83 -4.12
CA THR A 160 -18.41 5.28 -2.83
C THR A 160 -18.92 6.71 -2.89
N LYS A 161 -18.21 7.64 -3.56
CA LYS A 161 -18.71 9.02 -3.80
C LYS A 161 -19.99 9.04 -4.64
N ALA A 162 -20.15 8.12 -5.58
CA ALA A 162 -21.35 8.01 -6.41
C ALA A 162 -22.56 7.44 -5.64
N LEU A 163 -22.32 6.60 -4.62
CA LEU A 163 -23.37 6.00 -3.77
C LEU A 163 -23.83 6.91 -2.64
N GLN A 164 -23.08 7.95 -2.28
CA GLN A 164 -23.55 8.94 -1.33
C GLN A 164 -24.76 9.65 -1.91
N PRO A 165 -25.94 9.65 -1.23
CA PRO A 165 -27.08 10.39 -1.70
C PRO A 165 -26.66 11.86 -1.80
N LYS A 166 -26.79 12.45 -2.99
CA LYS A 166 -26.66 13.90 -3.12
C LYS A 166 -27.64 14.50 -2.12
N VAL A 167 -27.14 15.03 -1.03
CA VAL A 167 -27.92 15.88 -0.14
C VAL A 167 -28.33 17.07 -1.00
N GLU A 168 -29.56 17.04 -1.50
CA GLU A 168 -30.13 18.18 -2.20
C GLU A 168 -30.24 19.30 -1.16
N THR A 169 -29.26 20.17 -1.13
CA THR A 169 -29.42 21.46 -0.49
C THR A 169 -30.59 22.15 -1.13
N PRO A 170 -31.56 22.70 -0.34
CA PRO A 170 -32.76 23.36 -0.89
C PRO A 170 -32.35 24.40 -1.91
N ARG A 171 -32.77 24.22 -3.16
CA ARG A 171 -32.57 25.20 -4.22
C ARG A 171 -33.17 26.52 -3.82
N VAL A 172 -32.38 27.42 -3.29
CA VAL A 172 -32.70 28.85 -3.32
C VAL A 172 -32.69 29.24 -4.81
N ARG A 173 -33.91 29.55 -5.31
CA ARG A 173 -34.10 30.12 -6.65
C ARG A 173 -33.29 31.40 -6.75
N LYS A 174 -32.07 31.34 -7.34
CA LYS A 174 -31.39 32.53 -7.87
C LYS A 174 -31.66 32.63 -9.35
N THR A 175 -32.21 33.78 -9.70
CA THR A 175 -32.49 34.31 -11.02
C THR A 175 -31.27 34.11 -11.96
N ARG A 176 -31.64 33.77 -13.21
CA ARG A 176 -30.72 33.66 -14.35
C ARG A 176 -29.89 34.92 -14.53
N ASP A 177 -28.58 34.77 -14.45
CA ASP A 177 -27.71 35.60 -15.23
C ASP A 177 -26.70 34.69 -15.98
N ARG A 178 -26.74 34.82 -17.31
CA ARG A 178 -25.81 34.21 -18.25
C ARG A 178 -24.46 34.89 -18.05
N ALA A 179 -23.44 34.13 -17.64
CA ALA A 179 -22.05 34.54 -17.84
C ALA A 179 -21.17 33.33 -18.09
N SER A 180 -20.57 33.34 -19.24
CA SER A 180 -19.44 32.61 -19.78
C SER A 180 -18.51 31.95 -18.78
N SER A 181 -18.17 30.68 -19.05
CA SER A 181 -17.03 29.95 -18.47
C SER A 181 -15.71 30.55 -19.00
N SER A 182 -15.22 31.57 -18.34
CA SER A 182 -13.83 31.97 -18.38
C SER A 182 -13.17 31.47 -17.11
N ALA A 183 -12.03 30.80 -17.22
CA ALA A 183 -11.21 30.39 -16.09
C ALA A 183 -11.02 31.60 -15.14
N ARG A 184 -11.61 31.53 -13.96
CA ARG A 184 -11.56 32.62 -12.99
C ARG A 184 -10.21 32.49 -12.28
N LYS A 185 -9.33 33.46 -12.48
CA LYS A 185 -8.08 33.61 -11.72
C LYS A 185 -8.33 33.47 -10.23
N LEU A 186 -7.38 32.85 -9.53
CA LEU A 186 -7.42 32.73 -8.06
C LEU A 186 -7.59 34.12 -7.43
N GLY A 187 -8.54 34.23 -6.50
CA GLY A 187 -8.69 35.44 -5.71
C GLY A 187 -7.51 35.63 -4.76
N PHE A 188 -7.23 36.87 -4.34
CA PHE A 188 -6.12 37.19 -3.43
C PHE A 188 -6.10 36.34 -2.16
N LYS A 189 -7.27 35.96 -1.63
CA LYS A 189 -7.38 35.06 -0.47
C LYS A 189 -6.96 33.63 -0.80
N GLU A 190 -7.36 33.11 -1.97
CA GLU A 190 -7.02 31.77 -2.44
C GLU A 190 -5.52 31.66 -2.80
N GLN A 191 -4.91 32.71 -3.36
CA GLN A 191 -3.47 32.76 -3.59
C GLN A 191 -2.66 32.73 -2.30
N ARG A 192 -3.10 33.48 -1.28
CA ARG A 192 -2.47 33.46 0.04
C ARG A 192 -2.64 32.14 0.75
N GLU A 193 -3.80 31.51 0.62
CA GLU A 193 -4.07 30.15 1.11
C GLU A 193 -3.15 29.13 0.43
N LEU A 194 -3.07 29.15 -0.90
CA LEU A 194 -2.18 28.27 -1.67
C LEU A 194 -0.71 28.41 -1.26
N ALA A 195 -0.25 29.62 -1.01
CA ALA A 195 1.12 29.89 -0.57
C ALA A 195 1.41 29.39 0.85
N GLY A 196 0.39 29.29 1.73
CA GLY A 196 0.56 28.83 3.11
C GLY A 196 0.29 27.36 3.34
N LEU A 197 -0.36 26.68 2.38
CA LEU A 197 -0.70 25.26 2.51
C LEU A 197 0.53 24.34 2.63
N PRO A 198 1.64 24.53 1.90
CA PRO A 198 2.84 23.71 2.09
C PRO A 198 3.38 23.74 3.52
N ASP A 199 3.51 24.92 4.10
CA ASP A 199 3.98 25.09 5.48
C ASP A 199 3.01 24.44 6.50
N GLN A 200 1.69 24.51 6.21
CA GLN A 200 0.68 23.87 7.05
C GLN A 200 0.75 22.34 6.95
N ILE A 201 0.96 21.79 5.75
CA ILE A 201 1.13 20.35 5.54
C ILE A 201 2.37 19.86 6.28
N GLU A 202 3.50 20.52 6.14
CA GLU A 202 4.75 20.17 6.83
C GLU A 202 4.58 20.16 8.36
N ALA A 203 3.88 21.15 8.91
CA ALA A 203 3.60 21.20 10.37
C ALA A 203 2.68 20.06 10.83
N LEU A 204 1.68 19.69 10.01
CA LEU A 204 0.78 18.57 10.32
C LEU A 204 1.51 17.21 10.21
N GLU A 205 2.38 17.04 9.22
CA GLU A 205 3.20 15.83 9.05
C GLU A 205 4.19 15.66 10.22
N ALA A 206 4.83 16.74 10.67
CA ALA A 206 5.67 16.70 11.86
C ALA A 206 4.89 16.26 13.10
N THR A 207 3.67 16.80 13.29
CA THR A 207 2.78 16.41 14.40
C THR A 207 2.35 14.94 14.30
N GLN A 208 2.07 14.47 13.10
CA GLN A 208 1.72 13.06 12.84
C GLN A 208 2.89 12.15 13.22
N ALA A 209 4.11 12.50 12.81
CA ALA A 209 5.31 11.73 13.12
C ALA A 209 5.56 11.62 14.65
N GLU A 210 5.35 12.72 15.39
CA GLU A 210 5.46 12.73 16.85
C GLU A 210 4.41 11.82 17.51
N LEU A 211 3.15 11.89 17.05
CA LEU A 211 2.07 11.06 17.56
C LEU A 211 2.28 9.58 17.19
N GLN A 212 2.74 9.28 15.99
CA GLN A 212 3.09 7.90 15.59
C GLN A 212 4.22 7.34 16.44
N ALA A 213 5.29 8.10 16.67
CA ALA A 213 6.38 7.67 17.52
C ALA A 213 5.89 7.37 18.94
N ARG A 214 5.01 8.22 19.48
CA ARG A 214 4.40 8.02 20.81
C ARG A 214 3.51 6.79 20.86
N VAL A 215 2.67 6.55 19.86
CA VAL A 215 1.77 5.39 19.78
C VAL A 215 2.55 4.09 19.53
N SER A 216 3.70 4.16 18.87
CA SER A 216 4.56 3.00 18.61
C SER A 216 5.38 2.57 19.83
N ASP A 217 5.43 3.39 20.87
CA ASP A 217 6.13 3.05 22.12
C ASP A 217 5.34 2.02 22.93
N SER A 218 6.01 0.97 23.35
CA SER A 218 5.41 -0.08 24.19
C SER A 218 4.86 0.44 25.52
N GLU A 219 5.43 1.54 26.05
CA GLU A 219 4.96 2.18 27.29
C GLU A 219 3.63 2.93 27.10
N PHE A 220 3.29 3.32 25.87
CA PHE A 220 2.02 3.98 25.56
C PHE A 220 0.81 3.09 25.92
N TYR A 221 0.87 1.80 25.62
CA TYR A 221 -0.22 0.85 25.90
C TYR A 221 -0.31 0.42 27.38
N GLN A 222 0.60 0.89 28.22
CA GLN A 222 0.54 0.69 29.68
C GLN A 222 -0.17 1.85 30.41
N GLN A 223 -0.56 2.91 29.69
CA GLN A 223 -1.26 4.07 30.24
C GLN A 223 -2.75 3.75 30.51
N ALA A 224 -3.47 4.72 31.05
CA ALA A 224 -4.92 4.58 31.23
C ALA A 224 -5.63 4.45 29.88
N ALA A 225 -6.73 3.69 29.81
CA ALA A 225 -7.47 3.45 28.58
C ALA A 225 -7.93 4.75 27.89
N ASP A 226 -8.30 5.77 28.68
CA ASP A 226 -8.72 7.07 28.17
C ASP A 226 -7.55 7.83 27.50
N ASP A 227 -6.34 7.70 28.01
CA ASP A 227 -5.14 8.35 27.43
C ASP A 227 -4.71 7.65 26.13
N ILE A 228 -4.85 6.32 26.06
CA ILE A 228 -4.60 5.54 24.85
C ILE A 228 -5.61 5.94 23.77
N GLN A 229 -6.89 5.99 24.13
CA GLN A 229 -7.93 6.38 23.18
C GLN A 229 -7.73 7.82 22.67
N ALA A 230 -7.43 8.76 23.54
CA ALA A 230 -7.15 10.14 23.17
C ALA A 230 -5.93 10.26 22.22
N GLY A 231 -4.89 9.47 22.42
CA GLY A 231 -3.72 9.44 21.54
C GLY A 231 -4.04 8.89 20.15
N LEU A 232 -4.84 7.84 20.06
CA LEU A 232 -5.30 7.26 18.79
C LEU A 232 -6.27 8.19 18.04
N GLU A 233 -7.19 8.86 18.77
CA GLU A 233 -8.10 9.85 18.20
C GLU A 233 -7.30 11.05 17.64
N ALA A 234 -6.32 11.57 18.39
CA ALA A 234 -5.48 12.67 17.92
C ALA A 234 -4.70 12.30 16.65
N LEU A 235 -4.15 11.08 16.55
CA LEU A 235 -3.48 10.60 15.34
C LEU A 235 -4.44 10.53 14.16
N SER A 236 -5.66 10.05 14.37
CA SER A 236 -6.71 10.00 13.35
C SER A 236 -7.12 11.39 12.87
N GLU A 237 -7.30 12.35 13.78
CA GLU A 237 -7.66 13.74 13.45
C GLU A 237 -6.56 14.43 12.64
N VAL A 238 -5.29 14.27 13.02
CA VAL A 238 -4.16 14.84 12.28
C VAL A 238 -4.05 14.22 10.89
N SER A 239 -4.24 12.92 10.76
CA SER A 239 -4.23 12.23 9.46
C SER A 239 -5.34 12.76 8.53
N ALA A 240 -6.54 12.96 9.05
CA ALA A 240 -7.65 13.55 8.30
C ALA A 240 -7.38 15.02 7.91
N ALA A 241 -6.72 15.79 8.79
CA ALA A 241 -6.36 17.18 8.49
C ALA A 241 -5.30 17.28 7.38
N ILE A 242 -4.32 16.37 7.35
CA ILE A 242 -3.32 16.26 6.28
C ILE A 242 -4.01 15.98 4.94
N GLU A 243 -4.91 15.00 4.91
CA GLU A 243 -5.65 14.66 3.69
C GLU A 243 -6.46 15.84 3.16
N GLN A 244 -7.15 16.57 4.04
CA GLN A 244 -7.91 17.77 3.64
C GLN A 244 -6.99 18.88 3.12
N ALA A 245 -5.82 19.08 3.72
CA ALA A 245 -4.85 20.08 3.30
C ALA A 245 -4.29 19.76 1.91
N TYR A 246 -3.95 18.49 1.63
CA TYR A 246 -3.51 18.04 0.30
C TYR A 246 -4.60 18.20 -0.76
N GLN A 247 -5.83 17.78 -0.47
CA GLN A 247 -6.96 17.96 -1.41
C GLN A 247 -7.19 19.43 -1.73
N ARG A 248 -7.08 20.30 -0.71
CA ARG A 248 -7.23 21.74 -0.89
C ARG A 248 -6.11 22.34 -1.73
N TRP A 249 -4.89 21.91 -1.47
CA TRP A 249 -3.71 22.32 -2.23
C TRP A 249 -3.82 21.92 -3.70
N GLU A 250 -4.22 20.69 -4.00
CA GLU A 250 -4.43 20.18 -5.36
C GLU A 250 -5.46 21.02 -6.13
N VAL A 251 -6.64 21.25 -5.53
CA VAL A 251 -7.71 22.06 -6.15
C VAL A 251 -7.25 23.49 -6.45
N LEU A 252 -6.50 24.12 -5.56
CA LEU A 252 -6.01 25.47 -5.76
C LEU A 252 -4.87 25.53 -6.78
N SER A 253 -3.97 24.53 -6.77
CA SER A 253 -2.86 24.40 -7.72
C SER A 253 -3.35 24.18 -9.15
N GLU A 254 -4.35 23.30 -9.36
CA GLU A 254 -4.96 23.09 -10.68
C GLU A 254 -5.62 24.35 -11.21
N ARG A 255 -6.27 25.12 -10.35
CA ARG A 255 -6.92 26.39 -10.75
C ARG A 255 -5.89 27.48 -11.05
N ASP A 256 -4.76 27.49 -10.37
CA ASP A 256 -3.66 28.42 -10.64
C ASP A 256 -2.97 28.09 -11.97
N ALA A 257 -2.70 26.81 -12.23
CA ALA A 257 -2.11 26.33 -13.48
C ALA A 257 -3.01 26.59 -14.73
N ASN A 258 -4.32 26.65 -14.53
CA ASN A 258 -5.31 26.89 -15.60
C ASN A 258 -5.72 28.37 -15.74
N SER A 259 -5.08 29.29 -15.02
CA SER A 259 -5.34 30.75 -15.05
C SER A 259 -4.33 31.51 -15.87
#